data_df687d4034df2aea123f8ff7dc559e58
#
_entry.id   df687d4034df2aea123f8ff7dc559e58
#
_cell.length_a   1.000
_cell.length_b   1.000
_cell.length_c   1.000
_cell.angle_alpha   90.00
_cell.angle_beta   90.00
_cell.angle_gamma   90.00
#
_symmetry.space_group_name_H-M   'P 1'
#
loop_
_entity.id
_entity.type
_entity.pdbx_description
1 polymer ?
#
loop_
_entity_poly.entity_id
_entity_poly.type
_entity_poly.pdbx_seq_one_letter_code
_entity_poly.pdbx_strand_id
1 'polypeptide(L)'
;MFSVVVLISGGGSNLRALLTAAASPLYPAKVVAVGSDKAATGLEHAEEFGVPTFVVEPSRFESREAWAEVLLSNIEFHKPDLVVLAGFMRVLPANIVNQLSPRMINLHPSLLPDFPGANAVADTLAAGATVTGA
;
A
#
# COMPACT_ATOMS: atom_id res chain seq x y z
N MET A 1 -10.65 12.96 11.99
CA MET A 1 -9.87 11.72 12.17
C MET A 1 -8.89 11.56 11.01
N PHE A 2 -7.70 11.09 11.31
CA PHE A 2 -6.67 10.89 10.31
C PHE A 2 -7.04 9.73 9.38
N SER A 3 -7.18 9.99 8.07
CA SER A 3 -7.69 9.02 7.10
C SER A 3 -6.55 8.39 6.31
N VAL A 4 -6.57 7.07 6.17
CA VAL A 4 -5.53 6.30 5.49
C VAL A 4 -6.12 5.46 4.38
N VAL A 5 -5.51 5.51 3.20
CA VAL A 5 -5.75 4.56 2.10
C VAL A 5 -4.55 3.62 2.03
N VAL A 6 -4.80 2.33 1.95
CA VAL A 6 -3.75 1.31 1.86
C VAL A 6 -3.78 0.65 0.49
N LEU A 7 -2.63 0.53 -0.16
CA LEU A 7 -2.48 -0.17 -1.44
C LEU A 7 -1.73 -1.48 -1.24
N ILE A 8 -2.25 -2.56 -1.79
CA ILE A 8 -1.69 -3.91 -1.68
C ILE A 8 -1.63 -4.59 -3.05
N SER A 9 -0.86 -5.67 -3.14
CA SER A 9 -0.84 -6.56 -4.31
C SER A 9 -1.06 -8.02 -3.96
N GLY A 10 -1.00 -8.38 -2.70
CA GLY A 10 -1.02 -9.77 -2.26
C GLY A 10 -1.84 -10.03 -1.00
N GLY A 11 -1.31 -10.87 -0.11
CA GLY A 11 -2.03 -11.36 1.07
C GLY A 11 -2.34 -10.33 2.15
N GLY A 12 -1.61 -9.20 2.19
CA GLY A 12 -1.96 -8.09 3.05
C GLY A 12 -1.76 -8.33 4.55
N SER A 13 -0.69 -9.02 4.96
CA SER A 13 -0.43 -9.25 6.39
C SER A 13 -0.24 -7.93 7.16
N ASN A 14 0.49 -6.98 6.58
CA ASN A 14 0.66 -5.66 7.18
C ASN A 14 -0.66 -4.88 7.17
N LEU A 15 -1.47 -5.04 6.13
CA LEU A 15 -2.80 -4.47 6.08
C LEU A 15 -3.67 -4.99 7.23
N ARG A 16 -3.67 -6.30 7.45
CA ARG A 16 -4.47 -6.88 8.52
C ARG A 16 -4.05 -6.35 9.89
N ALA A 17 -2.75 -6.21 10.12
CA ALA A 17 -2.24 -5.65 11.37
C ALA A 17 -2.73 -4.21 11.56
N LEU A 18 -2.70 -3.41 10.50
CA LEU A 18 -3.18 -2.03 10.54
C LEU A 18 -4.69 -1.96 10.76
N LEU A 19 -5.47 -2.80 10.07
CA LEU A 19 -6.92 -2.87 10.25
C LEU A 19 -7.29 -3.25 11.68
N THR A 20 -6.58 -4.21 12.26
CA THR A 20 -6.79 -4.66 13.63
C THR A 20 -6.50 -3.52 14.61
N ALA A 21 -5.40 -2.81 14.43
CA ALA A 21 -5.05 -1.67 15.29
C ALA A 21 -6.08 -0.54 15.14
N ALA A 22 -6.45 -0.21 13.92
CA ALA A 22 -7.37 0.89 13.64
C ALA A 22 -8.81 0.60 14.05
N ALA A 23 -9.15 -0.66 14.35
CA ALA A 23 -10.46 -1.02 14.87
C ALA A 23 -10.67 -0.53 16.30
N SER A 24 -9.61 -0.25 17.05
CA SER A 24 -9.70 0.32 18.37
C SER A 24 -10.18 1.77 18.30
N PRO A 25 -11.19 2.16 19.12
CA PRO A 25 -11.65 3.55 19.13
C PRO A 25 -10.61 4.54 19.64
N LEU A 26 -9.54 4.05 20.29
CA LEU A 26 -8.44 4.89 20.76
C LEU A 26 -7.35 5.11 19.72
N TYR A 27 -7.41 4.38 18.60
CA TYR A 27 -6.41 4.53 17.54
C TYR A 27 -6.63 5.85 16.78
N PRO A 28 -5.57 6.65 16.53
CA PRO A 28 -5.73 8.00 15.99
C PRO A 28 -6.00 8.04 14.47
N ALA A 29 -6.07 6.90 13.80
CA ALA A 29 -6.26 6.84 12.35
C ALA A 29 -7.34 5.84 11.98
N LYS A 30 -7.92 6.03 10.78
CA LYS A 30 -8.93 5.13 10.22
C LYS A 30 -8.52 4.74 8.81
N VAL A 31 -8.58 3.45 8.48
CA VAL A 31 -8.44 2.99 7.10
C VAL A 31 -9.76 3.21 6.38
N VAL A 32 -9.78 4.14 5.44
CA VAL A 32 -11.00 4.53 4.73
C VAL A 32 -11.22 3.76 3.43
N ALA A 33 -10.16 3.17 2.87
CA ALA A 33 -10.24 2.31 1.69
C ALA A 33 -8.96 1.50 1.52
N VAL A 34 -9.08 0.37 0.81
CA VAL A 34 -7.96 -0.48 0.43
C VAL A 34 -8.02 -0.69 -1.08
N GLY A 35 -6.93 -0.38 -1.77
CA GLY A 35 -6.81 -0.57 -3.20
C GLY A 35 -5.80 -1.65 -3.55
N SER A 36 -5.99 -2.29 -4.72
CA SER A 36 -5.08 -3.29 -5.23
C SER A 36 -4.91 -3.13 -6.75
N ASP A 37 -3.77 -3.62 -7.26
CA ASP A 37 -3.50 -3.68 -8.70
C ASP A 37 -4.08 -4.94 -9.36
N LYS A 38 -4.66 -5.83 -8.56
CA LYS A 38 -5.28 -7.09 -9.02
C LYS A 38 -6.20 -7.65 -7.94
N ALA A 39 -6.99 -8.66 -8.29
CA ALA A 39 -7.77 -9.40 -7.29
C ALA A 39 -6.78 -10.07 -6.33
N ALA A 40 -6.76 -9.62 -5.08
CA ALA A 40 -5.82 -10.06 -4.08
C ALA A 40 -6.55 -10.58 -2.84
N THR A 41 -6.00 -11.63 -2.22
CA THR A 41 -6.61 -12.20 -1.01
C THR A 41 -6.63 -11.19 0.15
N GLY A 42 -5.68 -10.26 0.17
CA GLY A 42 -5.65 -9.19 1.17
C GLY A 42 -6.90 -8.32 1.20
N LEU A 43 -7.62 -8.22 0.08
CA LEU A 43 -8.88 -7.46 0.05
C LEU A 43 -9.95 -8.06 0.95
N GLU A 44 -9.90 -9.37 1.21
CA GLU A 44 -10.82 -10.04 2.13
C GLU A 44 -10.68 -9.51 3.55
N HIS A 45 -9.49 -9.11 3.95
CA HIS A 45 -9.27 -8.49 5.27
C HIS A 45 -10.03 -7.17 5.38
N ALA A 46 -10.00 -6.35 4.33
CA ALA A 46 -10.72 -5.09 4.33
C ALA A 46 -12.24 -5.34 4.43
N GLU A 47 -12.74 -6.33 3.71
CA GLU A 47 -14.15 -6.70 3.73
C GLU A 47 -14.60 -7.14 5.12
N GLU A 48 -13.78 -7.92 5.83
CA GLU A 48 -14.07 -8.33 7.21
C GLU A 48 -14.23 -7.13 8.15
N PHE A 49 -13.51 -6.06 7.90
CA PHE A 49 -13.56 -4.85 8.73
C PHE A 49 -14.55 -3.80 8.20
N GLY A 50 -15.29 -4.14 7.16
CA GLY A 50 -16.27 -3.22 6.55
C GLY A 50 -15.64 -2.04 5.82
N VAL A 51 -14.40 -2.17 5.36
CA VAL A 51 -13.67 -1.13 4.66
C VAL A 51 -13.87 -1.27 3.14
N PRO A 52 -14.23 -0.19 2.43
CA PRO A 52 -14.37 -0.23 0.98
C PRO A 52 -13.08 -0.64 0.27
N THR A 53 -13.22 -1.37 -0.83
CA THR A 53 -12.08 -1.80 -1.65
C THR A 53 -12.22 -1.32 -3.08
N PHE A 54 -11.09 -1.19 -3.78
CA PHE A 54 -11.08 -0.96 -5.22
C PHE A 54 -9.92 -1.71 -5.87
N VAL A 55 -10.10 -2.08 -7.14
CA VAL A 55 -9.07 -2.76 -7.93
C VAL A 55 -8.87 -1.99 -9.23
N VAL A 56 -7.62 -1.61 -9.52
CA VAL A 56 -7.25 -0.93 -10.75
C VAL A 56 -6.12 -1.74 -11.41
N GLU A 57 -6.49 -2.59 -12.36
CA GLU A 57 -5.54 -3.51 -13.00
C GLU A 57 -4.78 -2.81 -14.13
N PRO A 58 -3.44 -2.77 -14.09
CA PRO A 58 -2.65 -2.12 -15.15
C PRO A 58 -2.90 -2.70 -16.53
N SER A 59 -3.18 -4.01 -16.64
CA SER A 59 -3.41 -4.69 -17.92
C SER A 59 -4.65 -4.22 -18.66
N ARG A 60 -5.55 -3.49 -18.00
CA ARG A 60 -6.78 -2.98 -18.61
C ARG A 60 -6.61 -1.59 -19.22
N PHE A 61 -5.41 -1.05 -19.20
CA PHE A 61 -5.12 0.30 -19.67
C PHE A 61 -4.08 0.28 -20.80
N GLU A 62 -4.16 1.27 -21.68
CA GLU A 62 -3.24 1.40 -22.81
C GLU A 62 -1.83 1.79 -22.38
N SER A 63 -1.72 2.51 -21.29
CA SER A 63 -0.44 2.98 -20.78
C SER A 63 -0.43 2.95 -19.26
N ARG A 64 0.78 2.99 -18.72
CA ARG A 64 1.00 3.07 -17.28
C ARG A 64 0.46 4.39 -16.71
N GLU A 65 0.57 5.47 -17.48
CA GLU A 65 0.08 6.77 -17.10
C GLU A 65 -1.45 6.79 -17.01
N ALA A 66 -2.15 6.14 -17.95
CA ALA A 66 -3.61 6.04 -17.91
C ALA A 66 -4.08 5.24 -16.69
N TRP A 67 -3.40 4.11 -16.39
CA TRP A 67 -3.65 3.33 -15.18
C TRP A 67 -3.43 4.17 -13.93
N ALA A 68 -2.33 4.92 -13.90
CA ALA A 68 -1.96 5.74 -12.76
C ALA A 68 -2.99 6.85 -12.48
N GLU A 69 -3.56 7.45 -13.51
CA GLU A 69 -4.59 8.47 -13.35
C GLU A 69 -5.86 7.92 -12.71
N VAL A 70 -6.29 6.72 -13.13
CA VAL A 70 -7.46 6.07 -12.54
C VAL A 70 -7.19 5.65 -11.12
N LEU A 71 -5.99 5.12 -10.84
CA LEU A 71 -5.58 4.78 -9.49
C LEU A 71 -5.61 6.00 -8.58
N LEU A 72 -5.02 7.11 -9.04
CA LEU A 72 -5.00 8.36 -8.29
C LEU A 72 -6.42 8.88 -8.01
N SER A 73 -7.31 8.81 -9.00
CA SER A 73 -8.70 9.23 -8.84
C SER A 73 -9.42 8.42 -7.76
N ASN A 74 -9.20 7.11 -7.73
CA ASN A 74 -9.77 6.25 -6.68
C ASN A 74 -9.21 6.61 -5.30
N ILE A 75 -7.93 6.88 -5.21
CA ILE A 75 -7.30 7.29 -3.95
C ILE A 75 -7.88 8.63 -3.46
N GLU A 76 -7.90 9.64 -4.31
CA GLU A 76 -8.34 10.99 -3.96
C GLU A 76 -9.84 11.05 -3.68
N PHE A 77 -10.62 10.12 -4.23
CA PHE A 77 -12.05 10.02 -3.93
C PHE A 77 -12.29 9.87 -2.42
N HIS A 78 -11.40 9.16 -1.73
CA HIS A 78 -11.50 8.92 -0.29
C HIS A 78 -10.86 10.01 0.56
N LYS A 79 -10.23 11.00 -0.05
CA LYS A 79 -9.59 12.15 0.61
C LYS A 79 -8.65 11.73 1.76
N PRO A 80 -7.65 10.89 1.49
CA PRO A 80 -6.78 10.40 2.55
C PRO A 80 -5.81 11.48 3.04
N ASP A 81 -5.48 11.41 4.32
CA ASP A 81 -4.37 12.16 4.89
C ASP A 81 -3.04 11.46 4.62
N LEU A 82 -3.08 10.15 4.45
CA LEU A 82 -1.90 9.32 4.20
C LEU A 82 -2.23 8.15 3.28
N VAL A 83 -1.32 7.83 2.37
CA VAL A 83 -1.38 6.64 1.52
C VAL A 83 -0.25 5.71 1.91
N VAL A 84 -0.58 4.46 2.28
CA VAL A 84 0.40 3.45 2.69
C VAL A 84 0.50 2.37 1.61
N LEU A 85 1.71 2.16 1.11
CA LEU A 85 2.00 1.06 0.19
C LEU A 85 2.43 -0.14 1.02
N ALA A 86 1.53 -1.09 1.21
CA ALA A 86 1.76 -2.26 2.06
C ALA A 86 1.91 -3.52 1.19
N GLY A 87 3.09 -3.71 0.61
CA GLY A 87 3.34 -4.80 -0.33
C GLY A 87 2.79 -4.55 -1.72
N PHE A 88 2.64 -3.29 -2.10
CA PHE A 88 2.20 -2.93 -3.44
C PHE A 88 3.37 -3.10 -4.42
N MET A 89 3.19 -3.99 -5.42
CA MET A 89 4.27 -4.46 -6.29
C MET A 89 4.48 -3.63 -7.56
N ARG A 90 3.72 -2.55 -7.74
CA ARG A 90 3.85 -1.70 -8.91
C ARG A 90 4.67 -0.46 -8.60
N VAL A 91 5.52 -0.07 -9.55
CA VAL A 91 6.23 1.20 -9.47
C VAL A 91 5.30 2.31 -9.96
N LEU A 92 5.07 3.30 -9.12
CA LEU A 92 4.20 4.42 -9.48
C LEU A 92 4.93 5.43 -10.34
N PRO A 93 4.28 5.95 -11.40
CA PRO A 93 4.86 7.05 -12.18
C PRO A 93 5.12 8.29 -11.34
N ALA A 94 6.12 9.09 -11.75
CA ALA A 94 6.53 10.27 -11.01
C ALA A 94 5.39 11.28 -10.77
N ASN A 95 4.45 11.40 -11.70
CA ASN A 95 3.34 12.33 -11.55
C ASN A 95 2.43 11.97 -10.36
N ILE A 96 2.17 10.67 -10.13
CA ILE A 96 1.41 10.23 -8.96
C ILE A 96 2.22 10.46 -7.68
N VAL A 97 3.49 10.08 -7.68
CA VAL A 97 4.35 10.25 -6.51
C VAL A 97 4.42 11.72 -6.12
N ASN A 98 4.55 12.61 -7.09
CA ASN A 98 4.60 14.05 -6.83
C ASN A 98 3.30 14.60 -6.24
N GLN A 99 2.15 14.09 -6.68
CA GLN A 99 0.85 14.54 -6.17
C GLN A 99 0.55 13.99 -4.78
N LEU A 100 0.98 12.77 -4.47
CA LEU A 100 0.73 12.15 -3.18
C LEU A 100 1.78 12.49 -2.12
N SER A 101 3.02 12.79 -2.53
CA SER A 101 4.08 13.19 -1.61
C SER A 101 3.75 14.56 -0.97
N PRO A 102 3.99 14.74 0.34
CA PRO A 102 4.60 13.81 1.30
C PRO A 102 3.61 12.87 2.00
N ARG A 103 2.40 12.70 1.48
CA ARG A 103 1.34 11.91 2.09
C ARG A 103 1.43 10.42 1.80
N MET A 104 2.56 9.93 1.28
CA MET A 104 2.71 8.53 0.90
C MET A 104 3.93 7.90 1.56
N ILE A 105 3.74 6.72 2.16
CA ILE A 105 4.82 5.91 2.71
C ILE A 105 4.78 4.50 2.14
N ASN A 106 5.95 3.87 2.05
CA ASN A 106 6.10 2.52 1.55
C ASN A 106 6.70 1.64 2.65
N LEU A 107 6.06 0.52 2.95
CA LEU A 107 6.60 -0.47 3.87
C LEU A 107 7.57 -1.36 3.12
N HIS A 108 8.85 -1.31 3.49
CA HIS A 108 9.92 -2.06 2.84
C HIS A 108 10.57 -3.01 3.84
N PRO A 109 10.73 -4.33 3.51
CA PRO A 109 11.20 -5.33 4.46
C PRO A 109 12.72 -5.33 4.62
N SER A 110 13.34 -4.15 4.85
CA SER A 110 14.76 -3.99 5.14
C SER A 110 14.97 -2.68 5.89
N LEU A 111 16.17 -2.53 6.46
CA LEU A 111 16.60 -1.24 7.01
C LEU A 111 17.15 -0.41 5.86
N LEU A 112 16.35 0.52 5.35
CA LEU A 112 16.77 1.41 4.28
C LEU A 112 17.91 2.33 4.75
N PRO A 113 18.91 2.65 3.89
CA PRO A 113 18.97 2.38 2.44
C PRO A 113 19.44 0.97 2.04
N ASP A 114 19.60 0.05 2.99
CA ASP A 114 20.02 -1.32 2.71
C ASP A 114 18.93 -2.10 1.98
N PHE A 115 19.34 -2.94 1.02
CA PHE A 115 18.48 -3.89 0.31
C PHE A 115 17.18 -3.27 -0.26
N PRO A 116 17.25 -2.23 -1.08
CA PRO A 116 16.06 -1.73 -1.77
C PRO A 116 15.63 -2.70 -2.87
N GLY A 117 14.35 -2.66 -3.23
CA GLY A 117 13.81 -3.50 -4.30
C GLY A 117 12.87 -4.59 -3.82
N ALA A 118 12.35 -5.39 -4.76
CA ALA A 118 11.29 -6.38 -4.50
C ALA A 118 11.76 -7.59 -3.69
N ASN A 119 13.06 -7.91 -3.71
CA ASN A 119 13.62 -9.08 -3.05
C ASN A 119 14.40 -8.75 -1.79
N ALA A 120 14.01 -7.70 -1.07
CA ALA A 120 14.74 -7.21 0.09
C ALA A 120 14.99 -8.27 1.17
N VAL A 121 14.02 -9.14 1.46
CA VAL A 121 14.19 -10.19 2.46
C VAL A 121 15.24 -11.20 2.01
N ALA A 122 15.17 -11.67 0.76
CA ALA A 122 16.14 -12.60 0.21
C ALA A 122 17.54 -11.98 0.16
N ASP A 123 17.65 -10.72 -0.26
CA ASP A 123 18.91 -9.99 -0.33
C ASP A 123 19.53 -9.82 1.06
N THR A 124 18.72 -9.51 2.05
CA THR A 124 19.16 -9.38 3.45
C THR A 124 19.71 -10.70 3.98
N LEU A 125 19.02 -11.81 3.75
CA LEU A 125 19.46 -13.14 4.16
C LEU A 125 20.73 -13.57 3.42
N ALA A 126 20.80 -13.30 2.10
CA ALA A 126 21.96 -13.64 1.29
C ALA A 126 23.22 -12.88 1.74
N ALA A 127 23.06 -11.66 2.23
CA ALA A 127 24.16 -10.85 2.76
C ALA A 127 24.59 -11.24 4.16
N GLY A 128 23.85 -12.15 4.84
CA GLY A 128 24.16 -12.58 6.21
C GLY A 128 23.88 -11.53 7.26
N ALA A 129 22.96 -10.61 6.99
CA ALA A 129 22.62 -9.56 7.94
C ALA A 129 21.99 -10.15 9.20
N THR A 130 22.37 -9.63 10.36
CA THR A 130 21.85 -10.09 11.66
C THR A 130 20.75 -9.17 12.19
N VAL A 131 20.57 -7.99 11.60
CA VAL A 131 19.53 -7.03 11.94
C VAL A 131 18.85 -6.58 10.67
N THR A 132 17.52 -6.57 10.67
CA THR A 132 16.72 -6.05 9.57
C THR A 132 15.47 -5.35 10.10
N GLY A 133 14.74 -4.66 9.22
CA GLY A 133 13.53 -3.91 9.57
C GLY A 133 12.64 -3.68 8.36
N ALA A 134 11.66 -2.83 8.52
CA ALA A 134 10.71 -2.49 7.47
C ALA A 134 10.55 -0.97 7.31
#